data_b08210c4bb5711dfab38f058479e8a38
#
_entry.id   b08210c4bb5711dfab38f058479e8a38
#
_cell.length_a   1.000
_cell.length_b   1.000
_cell.length_c   1.000
_cell.angle_alpha   90.00
_cell.angle_beta   90.00
_cell.angle_gamma   90.00
#
_symmetry.space_group_name_H-M   'P 1'
#
loop_
_entity.id
_entity.type
_entity.pdbx_description
1 polymer ?
#
loop_
_entity_poly.entity_id
_entity_poly.type
_entity_poly.pdbx_seq_one_letter_code
_entity_poly.pdbx_strand_id
1 'polypeptide(L)'
;MIFSKNIAVTALSTLVLTAFHANSAWALDFKTAYEAALQHDATILAERAAAQAAQERLPQALSQRRPSLSLSAGQNRNHLESQTANMLGQRSVSERYYDSNNAALQLRQPLYRPAILAQIKQARAQVQDADAVLDVNENDLLERVAQAYFDALLGQVQLDLASAQKTAFAAQLQSAQKGFAAGVGMRTDVDEAQARMDLAHAQVLHAQQALEL
;
A
#
# COMPACT_ATOMS: atom_id res chain seq x y z
N MET A 1 -9.20 -49.35 48.49
CA MET A 1 -9.46 -47.93 48.78
C MET A 1 -8.14 -47.17 48.82
N ILE A 2 -7.37 -47.21 47.70
CA ILE A 2 -6.08 -46.49 47.52
C ILE A 2 -5.95 -46.21 46.03
N PHE A 3 -6.68 -45.20 45.51
CA PHE A 3 -6.50 -44.74 44.13
C PHE A 3 -7.14 -43.34 43.95
N SER A 4 -6.71 -42.35 44.72
CA SER A 4 -7.27 -41.00 44.54
C SER A 4 -6.39 -39.86 45.00
N LYS A 5 -5.07 -40.03 45.14
CA LYS A 5 -4.20 -38.92 45.58
C LYS A 5 -3.12 -38.45 44.62
N ASN A 6 -2.96 -39.10 43.47
CA ASN A 6 -1.87 -38.75 42.53
C ASN A 6 -2.28 -37.90 41.30
N ILE A 7 -3.57 -37.55 41.18
CA ILE A 7 -4.03 -36.76 40.02
C ILE A 7 -3.99 -35.25 40.29
N ALA A 8 -4.00 -34.84 41.57
CA ALA A 8 -4.01 -33.41 41.93
C ALA A 8 -2.63 -32.74 41.90
N VAL A 9 -1.55 -33.50 41.98
CA VAL A 9 -0.18 -32.94 42.02
C VAL A 9 0.37 -32.73 40.59
N THR A 10 -0.07 -33.50 39.61
CA THR A 10 0.37 -33.34 38.21
C THR A 10 -0.35 -32.21 37.45
N ALA A 11 -1.54 -31.79 37.91
CA ALA A 11 -2.27 -30.66 37.31
C ALA A 11 -1.73 -29.29 37.76
N LEU A 12 -1.04 -29.20 38.89
CA LEU A 12 -0.51 -27.93 39.40
C LEU A 12 0.89 -27.62 38.88
N SER A 13 1.65 -28.63 38.41
CA SER A 13 2.98 -28.43 37.82
C SER A 13 2.95 -28.02 36.35
N THR A 14 1.84 -28.30 35.62
CA THR A 14 1.69 -27.88 34.20
C THR A 14 1.16 -26.46 34.06
N LEU A 15 0.55 -25.87 35.07
CA LEU A 15 0.03 -24.51 35.02
C LEU A 15 1.08 -23.42 35.27
N VAL A 16 2.23 -23.76 35.86
CA VAL A 16 3.31 -22.79 36.17
C VAL A 16 4.28 -22.62 34.98
N LEU A 17 4.30 -23.55 34.03
CA LEU A 17 5.23 -23.49 32.88
C LEU A 17 4.73 -22.69 31.68
N THR A 18 3.46 -22.27 31.69
CA THR A 18 2.88 -21.49 30.56
C THR A 18 2.90 -19.97 30.76
N ALA A 19 3.38 -19.47 31.89
CA ALA A 19 3.41 -18.04 32.20
C ALA A 19 4.74 -17.32 31.80
N PHE A 20 5.68 -17.99 31.16
CA PHE A 20 6.98 -17.41 30.83
C PHE A 20 7.16 -17.07 29.31
N HIS A 21 6.09 -16.99 28.55
CA HIS A 21 6.15 -16.68 27.10
C HIS A 21 5.58 -15.31 26.73
N ALA A 22 5.68 -14.35 27.61
CA ALA A 22 5.21 -13.02 27.26
C ALA A 22 6.21 -11.97 27.70
N ASN A 23 7.25 -11.77 26.98
CA ASN A 23 7.94 -10.50 26.74
C ASN A 23 9.12 -10.74 25.80
N SER A 24 8.86 -11.30 24.62
CA SER A 24 9.71 -10.95 23.48
C SER A 24 9.41 -9.47 23.24
N ALA A 25 10.24 -8.58 23.78
CA ALA A 25 10.33 -7.23 23.27
C ALA A 25 10.44 -7.36 21.75
N TRP A 26 9.44 -6.88 21.06
CA TRP A 26 9.39 -6.90 19.60
C TRP A 26 10.47 -5.91 19.12
N ALA A 27 11.70 -6.35 19.08
CA ALA A 27 12.66 -5.78 18.17
C ALA A 27 12.14 -6.19 16.78
N LEU A 28 11.31 -5.33 16.17
CA LEU A 28 10.85 -5.52 14.81
C LEU A 28 12.12 -5.60 13.96
N ASP A 29 12.49 -6.81 13.51
CA ASP A 29 13.62 -6.98 12.63
C ASP A 29 13.34 -6.29 11.30
N PHE A 30 14.33 -5.60 10.75
CA PHE A 30 14.21 -4.89 9.46
C PHE A 30 13.60 -5.77 8.36
N LYS A 31 14.02 -7.03 8.29
CA LYS A 31 13.48 -8.00 7.33
C LYS A 31 11.96 -8.19 7.51
N THR A 32 11.52 -8.37 8.75
CA THR A 32 10.09 -8.54 9.05
C THR A 32 9.29 -7.28 8.71
N ALA A 33 9.84 -6.08 8.97
CA ALA A 33 9.23 -4.81 8.57
C ALA A 33 9.09 -4.69 7.05
N TYR A 34 10.13 -5.05 6.31
CA TYR A 34 10.10 -5.03 4.85
C TYR A 34 9.11 -6.05 4.27
N GLU A 35 9.08 -7.28 4.77
CA GLU A 35 8.12 -8.31 4.35
C GLU A 35 6.67 -7.89 4.63
N ALA A 36 6.42 -7.24 5.75
CA ALA A 36 5.10 -6.67 6.06
C ALA A 36 4.74 -5.53 5.11
N ALA A 37 5.69 -4.64 4.78
CA ALA A 37 5.47 -3.56 3.83
C ALA A 37 5.16 -4.08 2.43
N LEU A 38 5.85 -5.12 1.94
CA LEU A 38 5.57 -5.76 0.65
C LEU A 38 4.13 -6.29 0.53
N GLN A 39 3.50 -6.63 1.65
CA GLN A 39 2.14 -7.18 1.68
C GLN A 39 1.06 -6.12 1.91
N HIS A 40 1.40 -5.00 2.55
CA HIS A 40 0.41 -4.04 3.03
C HIS A 40 0.59 -2.62 2.49
N ASP A 41 1.75 -2.27 1.90
CA ASP A 41 1.94 -0.94 1.31
C ASP A 41 1.04 -0.77 0.09
N ALA A 42 0.12 0.21 0.18
CA ALA A 42 -0.87 0.46 -0.86
C ALA A 42 -0.23 0.87 -2.20
N THR A 43 0.93 1.53 -2.17
CA THR A 43 1.65 1.97 -3.37
C THR A 43 2.18 0.76 -4.13
N ILE A 44 2.88 -0.16 -3.45
CA ILE A 44 3.43 -1.34 -4.12
C ILE A 44 2.34 -2.30 -4.61
N LEU A 45 1.22 -2.40 -3.88
CA LEU A 45 0.08 -3.19 -4.33
C LEU A 45 -0.56 -2.60 -5.59
N ALA A 46 -0.65 -1.26 -5.69
CA ALA A 46 -1.14 -0.57 -6.88
C ALA A 46 -0.19 -0.77 -8.08
N GLU A 47 1.14 -0.67 -7.85
CA GLU A 47 2.13 -0.88 -8.91
C GLU A 47 2.14 -2.33 -9.42
N ARG A 48 1.99 -3.32 -8.55
CA ARG A 48 1.81 -4.71 -8.96
C ARG A 48 0.56 -4.92 -9.80
N ALA A 49 -0.55 -4.30 -9.43
CA ALA A 49 -1.78 -4.35 -10.23
C ALA A 49 -1.60 -3.66 -11.59
N ALA A 50 -0.86 -2.54 -11.63
CA ALA A 50 -0.54 -1.84 -12.87
C ALA A 50 0.36 -2.68 -13.79
N ALA A 51 1.38 -3.36 -13.24
CA ALA A 51 2.23 -4.27 -13.98
C ALA A 51 1.43 -5.46 -14.54
N GLN A 52 0.54 -6.07 -13.76
CA GLN A 52 -0.36 -7.13 -14.22
C GLN A 52 -1.27 -6.64 -15.37
N ALA A 53 -1.84 -5.44 -15.24
CA ALA A 53 -2.64 -4.84 -16.30
C ALA A 53 -1.82 -4.56 -17.57
N ALA A 54 -0.55 -4.18 -17.43
CA ALA A 54 0.36 -3.98 -18.57
C ALA A 54 0.71 -5.31 -19.27
N GLN A 55 0.85 -6.42 -18.52
CA GLN A 55 1.10 -7.75 -19.10
C GLN A 55 -0.02 -8.21 -20.04
N GLU A 56 -1.28 -7.78 -19.80
CA GLU A 56 -2.42 -8.08 -20.68
C GLU A 56 -2.34 -7.37 -22.06
N ARG A 57 -1.46 -6.39 -22.25
CA ARG A 57 -1.25 -5.73 -23.56
C ARG A 57 -0.71 -6.70 -24.61
N LEU A 58 0.11 -7.67 -24.20
CA LEU A 58 0.66 -8.65 -25.14
C LEU A 58 -0.43 -9.63 -25.65
N PRO A 59 -1.26 -10.27 -24.82
CA PRO A 59 -2.41 -11.06 -25.28
C PRO A 59 -3.36 -10.25 -26.17
N GLN A 60 -3.64 -8.98 -25.83
CA GLN A 60 -4.47 -8.09 -26.63
C GLN A 60 -3.85 -7.83 -28.03
N ALA A 61 -2.55 -7.56 -28.10
CA ALA A 61 -1.86 -7.39 -29.38
C ALA A 61 -1.86 -8.69 -30.21
N LEU A 62 -1.68 -9.85 -29.55
CA LEU A 62 -1.74 -11.17 -30.20
C LEU A 62 -3.14 -11.49 -30.71
N SER A 63 -4.20 -11.03 -30.04
CA SER A 63 -5.58 -11.26 -30.47
C SER A 63 -5.88 -10.67 -31.84
N GLN A 64 -5.21 -9.60 -32.23
CA GLN A 64 -5.37 -8.96 -33.55
C GLN A 64 -4.96 -9.86 -34.71
N ARG A 65 -4.20 -10.93 -34.49
CA ARG A 65 -3.87 -11.96 -35.48
C ARG A 65 -4.90 -13.06 -35.58
N ARG A 66 -5.81 -13.16 -34.61
CA ARG A 66 -6.83 -14.22 -34.56
C ARG A 66 -8.04 -13.85 -35.42
N PRO A 67 -8.84 -14.83 -35.88
CA PRO A 67 -10.11 -14.55 -36.54
C PRO A 67 -11.04 -13.79 -35.60
N SER A 68 -11.71 -12.77 -36.11
CA SER A 68 -12.79 -12.07 -35.43
C SER A 68 -14.14 -12.44 -36.06
N LEU A 69 -15.10 -12.81 -35.23
CA LEU A 69 -16.47 -13.10 -35.63
C LEU A 69 -17.38 -12.03 -35.04
N SER A 70 -18.15 -11.35 -35.89
CA SER A 70 -19.14 -10.37 -35.49
C SER A 70 -20.50 -10.73 -36.01
N LEU A 71 -21.53 -10.60 -35.15
CA LEU A 71 -22.93 -10.73 -35.49
C LEU A 71 -23.56 -9.33 -35.31
N SER A 72 -24.23 -8.87 -36.34
CA SER A 72 -25.01 -7.62 -36.28
C SER A 72 -26.43 -7.89 -36.69
N ALA A 73 -27.38 -7.29 -36.00
CA ALA A 73 -28.78 -7.26 -36.36
C ALA A 73 -29.30 -5.84 -36.23
N GLY A 74 -30.09 -5.43 -37.19
CA GLY A 74 -30.69 -4.09 -37.20
C GLY A 74 -32.12 -4.17 -37.72
N GLN A 75 -32.98 -3.33 -37.14
CA GLN A 75 -34.32 -3.08 -37.63
C GLN A 75 -34.47 -1.57 -37.80
N ASN A 76 -34.83 -1.18 -39.02
CA ASN A 76 -35.07 0.23 -39.33
C ASN A 76 -36.52 0.41 -39.84
N ARG A 77 -37.17 1.45 -39.36
CA ARG A 77 -38.46 1.90 -39.89
C ARG A 77 -38.19 3.07 -40.83
N ASN A 78 -38.55 2.89 -42.08
CA ASN A 78 -38.28 3.85 -43.14
C ASN A 78 -39.60 4.54 -43.57
N HIS A 79 -39.52 5.83 -43.80
CA HIS A 79 -40.55 6.62 -44.44
C HIS A 79 -39.92 7.19 -45.72
N LEU A 80 -40.51 6.84 -46.86
CA LEU A 80 -40.13 7.32 -48.17
C LEU A 80 -41.24 8.17 -48.73
N GLU A 81 -40.97 9.45 -48.94
CA GLU A 81 -41.82 10.37 -49.68
C GLU A 81 -41.23 10.55 -51.07
N SER A 82 -41.95 10.17 -52.12
CA SER A 82 -41.53 10.33 -53.48
C SER A 82 -42.47 11.27 -54.21
N GLN A 83 -41.94 12.34 -54.76
CA GLN A 83 -42.64 13.29 -55.62
C GLN A 83 -42.28 13.03 -57.10
N THR A 84 -43.27 12.61 -57.86
CA THR A 84 -43.08 12.36 -59.28
C THR A 84 -44.00 13.31 -60.10
N ALA A 85 -43.42 14.00 -61.08
CA ALA A 85 -44.20 14.81 -62.03
C ALA A 85 -44.38 13.98 -63.32
N ASN A 86 -45.64 13.90 -63.79
CA ASN A 86 -45.97 13.30 -65.06
C ASN A 86 -45.68 14.27 -66.23
N MET A 87 -45.71 13.79 -67.48
CA MET A 87 -45.47 14.64 -68.68
C MET A 87 -46.46 15.80 -68.85
N LEU A 88 -47.56 15.80 -68.10
CA LEU A 88 -48.58 16.87 -68.12
C LEU A 88 -48.38 17.86 -66.96
N GLY A 89 -47.25 17.77 -66.19
CA GLY A 89 -46.93 18.68 -65.11
C GLY A 89 -47.70 18.42 -63.80
N GLN A 90 -48.49 17.34 -63.72
CA GLN A 90 -49.19 16.96 -62.48
C GLN A 90 -48.21 16.30 -61.54
N ARG A 91 -48.12 16.81 -60.31
CA ARG A 91 -47.31 16.25 -59.25
C ARG A 91 -48.09 15.19 -58.46
N SER A 92 -47.54 14.00 -58.40
CA SER A 92 -48.06 12.94 -57.54
C SER A 92 -47.09 12.74 -56.39
N VAL A 93 -47.60 12.80 -55.16
CA VAL A 93 -46.86 12.49 -53.92
C VAL A 93 -47.27 11.09 -53.51
N SER A 94 -46.26 10.21 -53.35
CA SER A 94 -46.45 8.86 -52.86
C SER A 94 -45.65 8.71 -51.58
N GLU A 95 -46.33 8.40 -50.47
CA GLU A 95 -45.75 8.08 -49.18
C GLU A 95 -45.72 6.55 -49.00
N ARG A 96 -44.57 6.03 -48.59
CA ARG A 96 -44.40 4.60 -48.32
C ARG A 96 -43.70 4.41 -46.97
N TYR A 97 -44.37 3.73 -46.08
CA TYR A 97 -43.81 3.26 -44.83
C TYR A 97 -43.41 1.79 -44.98
N TYR A 98 -42.17 1.45 -44.65
CA TYR A 98 -41.73 0.06 -44.66
C TYR A 98 -40.67 -0.21 -43.60
N ASP A 99 -40.73 -1.39 -43.00
CA ASP A 99 -39.73 -1.87 -42.06
C ASP A 99 -38.68 -2.67 -42.83
N SER A 100 -37.42 -2.39 -42.53
CA SER A 100 -36.30 -3.16 -43.06
C SER A 100 -35.55 -3.81 -41.93
N ASN A 101 -35.33 -5.11 -42.06
CA ASN A 101 -34.61 -5.93 -41.11
C ASN A 101 -33.32 -6.46 -41.81
N ASN A 102 -32.22 -6.39 -41.11
CA ASN A 102 -30.98 -6.96 -41.56
C ASN A 102 -30.33 -7.76 -40.46
N ALA A 103 -29.75 -8.91 -40.81
CA ALA A 103 -28.86 -9.68 -39.95
C ALA A 103 -27.63 -10.09 -40.76
N ALA A 104 -26.45 -9.85 -40.19
CA ALA A 104 -25.20 -10.19 -40.85
C ALA A 104 -24.26 -10.88 -39.86
N LEU A 105 -23.67 -11.99 -40.31
CA LEU A 105 -22.57 -12.69 -39.63
C LEU A 105 -21.30 -12.46 -40.46
N GLN A 106 -20.30 -11.87 -39.85
CA GLN A 106 -19.06 -11.56 -40.53
C GLN A 106 -17.87 -12.23 -39.83
N LEU A 107 -17.08 -13.02 -40.57
CA LEU A 107 -15.81 -13.57 -40.13
C LEU A 107 -14.68 -12.83 -40.85
N ARG A 108 -13.74 -12.29 -40.06
CA ARG A 108 -12.56 -11.59 -40.59
C ARG A 108 -11.28 -12.20 -40.04
N GLN A 109 -10.39 -12.66 -40.94
CA GLN A 109 -9.07 -13.19 -40.61
C GLN A 109 -7.99 -12.37 -41.30
N PRO A 110 -7.12 -11.65 -40.53
CA PRO A 110 -5.94 -11.01 -41.13
C PRO A 110 -4.93 -12.09 -41.57
N LEU A 111 -4.58 -12.14 -42.84
CA LEU A 111 -3.57 -13.09 -43.36
C LEU A 111 -2.16 -12.50 -43.24
N TYR A 112 -1.95 -11.27 -43.71
CA TYR A 112 -0.67 -10.58 -43.64
C TYR A 112 -0.85 -9.10 -43.41
N ARG A 113 -0.40 -8.63 -42.22
CA ARG A 113 -0.40 -7.22 -41.85
C ARG A 113 0.86 -6.89 -41.07
N PRO A 114 1.89 -6.30 -41.67
CA PRO A 114 3.15 -5.92 -40.99
C PRO A 114 2.93 -5.02 -39.80
N ALA A 115 1.92 -4.15 -39.82
CA ALA A 115 1.55 -3.28 -38.68
C ALA A 115 1.20 -4.08 -37.43
N ILE A 116 0.48 -5.22 -37.57
CA ILE A 116 0.15 -6.08 -36.40
C ILE A 116 1.44 -6.68 -35.81
N LEU A 117 2.39 -7.08 -36.63
CA LEU A 117 3.68 -7.60 -36.15
C LEU A 117 4.47 -6.53 -35.39
N ALA A 118 4.46 -5.27 -35.87
CA ALA A 118 5.08 -4.14 -35.19
C ALA A 118 4.39 -3.86 -33.84
N GLN A 119 3.05 -3.88 -33.79
CA GLN A 119 2.28 -3.71 -32.56
C GLN A 119 2.57 -4.81 -31.52
N ILE A 120 2.73 -6.07 -31.96
CA ILE A 120 3.11 -7.17 -31.04
C ILE A 120 4.51 -6.94 -30.47
N LYS A 121 5.48 -6.50 -31.29
CA LYS A 121 6.82 -6.16 -30.81
C LYS A 121 6.78 -4.99 -29.81
N GLN A 122 6.00 -3.97 -30.12
CA GLN A 122 5.79 -2.82 -29.21
C GLN A 122 5.15 -3.26 -27.89
N ALA A 123 4.09 -4.06 -27.94
CA ALA A 123 3.43 -4.57 -26.74
C ALA A 123 4.39 -5.40 -25.87
N ARG A 124 5.26 -6.21 -26.49
CA ARG A 124 6.29 -6.96 -25.77
C ARG A 124 7.29 -6.04 -25.06
N ALA A 125 7.75 -4.99 -25.73
CA ALA A 125 8.64 -4.00 -25.10
C ALA A 125 7.95 -3.24 -23.96
N GLN A 126 6.65 -2.93 -24.11
CA GLN A 126 5.86 -2.29 -23.04
C GLN A 126 5.66 -3.18 -21.83
N VAL A 127 5.55 -4.51 -22.01
CA VAL A 127 5.50 -5.45 -20.87
C VAL A 127 6.85 -5.46 -20.14
N GLN A 128 7.96 -5.54 -20.87
CA GLN A 128 9.30 -5.49 -20.28
C GLN A 128 9.57 -4.18 -19.54
N ASP A 129 9.10 -3.07 -20.08
CA ASP A 129 9.18 -1.76 -19.43
C ASP A 129 8.39 -1.73 -18.12
N ALA A 130 7.15 -2.27 -18.12
CA ALA A 130 6.32 -2.34 -16.92
C ALA A 130 6.92 -3.25 -15.83
N ASP A 131 7.54 -4.36 -16.21
CA ASP A 131 8.24 -5.24 -15.27
C ASP A 131 9.46 -4.50 -14.65
N ALA A 132 10.24 -3.78 -15.47
CA ALA A 132 11.37 -2.98 -14.98
C ALA A 132 10.94 -1.82 -14.06
N VAL A 133 9.81 -1.18 -14.36
CA VAL A 133 9.22 -0.14 -13.49
C VAL A 133 8.80 -0.73 -12.14
N LEU A 134 8.23 -1.94 -12.14
CA LEU A 134 7.89 -2.61 -10.87
C LEU A 134 9.14 -2.91 -10.03
N ASP A 135 10.24 -3.37 -10.65
CA ASP A 135 11.51 -3.61 -9.95
C ASP A 135 12.05 -2.31 -9.31
N VAL A 136 11.94 -1.16 -10.00
CA VAL A 136 12.32 0.15 -9.45
C VAL A 136 11.46 0.48 -8.24
N ASN A 137 10.13 0.34 -8.33
CA ASN A 137 9.21 0.64 -7.24
C ASN A 137 9.41 -0.29 -6.02
N GLU A 138 9.82 -1.55 -6.22
CA GLU A 138 10.19 -2.46 -5.12
C GLU A 138 11.50 -2.01 -4.43
N ASN A 139 12.47 -1.49 -5.18
CA ASN A 139 13.68 -0.89 -4.60
C ASN A 139 13.37 0.40 -3.83
N ASP A 140 12.50 1.27 -4.37
CA ASP A 140 12.05 2.48 -3.67
C ASP A 140 11.30 2.15 -2.37
N LEU A 141 10.52 1.07 -2.36
CA LEU A 141 9.88 0.58 -1.12
C LEU A 141 10.94 0.17 -0.10
N LEU A 142 11.98 -0.55 -0.53
CA LEU A 142 13.08 -0.97 0.36
C LEU A 142 13.75 0.26 1.01
N GLU A 143 14.03 1.30 0.21
CA GLU A 143 14.64 2.55 0.70
C GLU A 143 13.72 3.24 1.73
N ARG A 144 12.42 3.39 1.43
CA ARG A 144 11.45 4.00 2.35
C ARG A 144 11.33 3.23 3.66
N VAL A 145 11.28 1.90 3.60
CA VAL A 145 11.21 1.06 4.80
C VAL A 145 12.51 1.16 5.60
N ALA A 146 13.67 1.18 4.92
CA ALA A 146 14.96 1.35 5.59
C ALA A 146 15.03 2.70 6.32
N GLN A 147 14.64 3.78 5.66
CA GLN A 147 14.61 5.11 6.26
C GLN A 147 13.72 5.13 7.51
N ALA A 148 12.46 4.69 7.39
CA ALA A 148 11.52 4.66 8.50
C ALA A 148 12.01 3.77 9.68
N TYR A 149 12.62 2.64 9.38
CA TYR A 149 13.18 1.74 10.38
C TYR A 149 14.33 2.39 11.17
N PHE A 150 15.26 3.03 10.48
CA PHE A 150 16.38 3.71 11.14
C PHE A 150 15.95 4.97 11.88
N ASP A 151 14.95 5.70 11.37
CA ASP A 151 14.38 6.86 12.06
C ASP A 151 13.70 6.43 13.38
N ALA A 152 12.96 5.31 13.37
CA ALA A 152 12.37 4.76 14.59
C ALA A 152 13.45 4.31 15.60
N LEU A 153 14.51 3.66 15.16
CA LEU A 153 15.65 3.27 16.03
C LEU A 153 16.33 4.51 16.62
N LEU A 154 16.57 5.54 15.81
CA LEU A 154 17.16 6.80 16.26
C LEU A 154 16.29 7.48 17.32
N GLY A 155 14.98 7.53 17.07
CA GLY A 155 13.99 8.04 18.02
C GLY A 155 14.05 7.31 19.37
N GLN A 156 14.15 5.98 19.35
CA GLN A 156 14.28 5.17 20.57
C GLN A 156 15.55 5.49 21.34
N VAL A 157 16.70 5.59 20.65
CA VAL A 157 17.99 5.94 21.27
C VAL A 157 17.95 7.34 21.86
N GLN A 158 17.31 8.30 21.19
CA GLN A 158 17.14 9.66 21.70
C GLN A 158 16.26 9.71 22.96
N LEU A 159 15.19 8.91 23.00
CA LEU A 159 14.35 8.79 24.18
C LEU A 159 15.12 8.17 25.36
N ASP A 160 15.89 7.13 25.13
CA ASP A 160 16.71 6.47 26.17
C ASP A 160 17.74 7.46 26.71
N LEU A 161 18.42 8.23 25.84
CA LEU A 161 19.37 9.26 26.22
C LEU A 161 18.73 10.37 27.07
N ALA A 162 17.58 10.91 26.62
CA ALA A 162 16.84 11.95 27.34
C ALA A 162 16.38 11.43 28.73
N SER A 163 15.93 10.19 28.80
CA SER A 163 15.52 9.53 30.05
C SER A 163 16.70 9.36 31.02
N ALA A 164 17.86 8.96 30.54
CA ALA A 164 19.08 8.85 31.34
C ALA A 164 19.52 10.24 31.86
N GLN A 165 19.48 11.29 31.03
CA GLN A 165 19.79 12.66 31.42
C GLN A 165 18.85 13.18 32.50
N LYS A 166 17.53 12.96 32.34
CA LYS A 166 16.53 13.30 33.37
C LYS A 166 16.85 12.62 34.70
N THR A 167 17.20 11.35 34.68
CA THR A 167 17.58 10.58 35.89
C THR A 167 18.82 11.17 36.56
N ALA A 168 19.85 11.57 35.77
CA ALA A 168 21.06 12.19 36.29
C ALA A 168 20.79 13.57 36.92
N PHE A 169 19.98 14.42 36.26
CA PHE A 169 19.61 15.74 36.82
C PHE A 169 18.69 15.61 38.06
N ALA A 170 17.82 14.61 38.12
CA ALA A 170 17.04 14.32 39.33
C ALA A 170 17.95 13.96 40.51
N ALA A 171 18.98 13.14 40.32
CA ALA A 171 19.97 12.83 41.34
C ALA A 171 20.77 14.07 41.76
N GLN A 172 21.15 14.93 40.83
CA GLN A 172 21.85 16.21 41.13
C GLN A 172 20.97 17.14 41.94
N LEU A 173 19.70 17.31 41.57
CA LEU A 173 18.72 18.09 42.34
C LEU A 173 18.59 17.58 43.75
N GLN A 174 18.44 16.26 43.96
CA GLN A 174 18.37 15.63 45.27
C GLN A 174 19.64 15.94 46.11
N SER A 175 20.81 15.91 45.48
CA SER A 175 22.08 16.21 46.13
C SER A 175 22.13 17.69 46.56
N ALA A 176 21.75 18.63 45.69
CA ALA A 176 21.70 20.05 45.97
C ALA A 176 20.72 20.36 47.12
N GLN A 177 19.54 19.75 47.13
CA GLN A 177 18.54 19.89 48.20
C GLN A 177 19.07 19.40 49.54
N LYS A 178 19.75 18.24 49.58
CA LYS A 178 20.37 17.72 50.81
C LYS A 178 21.49 18.62 51.31
N GLY A 179 22.34 19.15 50.40
CA GLY A 179 23.40 20.11 50.73
C GLY A 179 22.87 21.44 51.33
N PHE A 180 21.78 21.95 50.74
CA PHE A 180 21.11 23.14 51.27
C PHE A 180 20.49 22.90 52.63
N ALA A 181 19.79 21.75 52.80
CA ALA A 181 19.20 21.39 54.10
C ALA A 181 20.25 21.18 55.22
N ALA A 182 21.47 20.73 54.87
CA ALA A 182 22.59 20.58 55.78
C ALA A 182 23.37 21.92 56.02
N GLY A 183 22.98 23.03 55.38
CA GLY A 183 23.60 24.35 55.54
C GLY A 183 24.94 24.50 54.82
N VAL A 184 25.33 23.59 53.94
CA VAL A 184 26.61 23.60 53.17
C VAL A 184 26.42 23.99 51.72
N GLY A 185 25.18 24.10 51.19
CA GLY A 185 24.82 24.49 49.81
C GLY A 185 24.10 25.82 49.76
N MET A 186 24.08 26.45 48.56
CA MET A 186 23.33 27.67 48.31
C MET A 186 21.94 27.35 47.76
N ARG A 187 20.97 28.24 47.97
CA ARG A 187 19.64 28.12 47.37
C ARG A 187 19.67 28.20 45.84
N THR A 188 20.58 29.04 45.32
CA THR A 188 20.83 29.16 43.87
C THR A 188 21.21 27.84 43.22
N ASP A 189 21.94 26.96 43.94
CA ASP A 189 22.35 25.66 43.40
C ASP A 189 21.12 24.73 43.26
N VAL A 190 20.16 24.82 44.20
CA VAL A 190 18.91 24.05 44.15
C VAL A 190 18.04 24.56 42.99
N ASP A 191 17.90 25.87 42.85
CA ASP A 191 17.08 26.50 41.81
C ASP A 191 17.65 26.18 40.40
N GLU A 192 19.00 26.21 40.27
CA GLU A 192 19.66 25.81 39.01
C GLU A 192 19.48 24.34 38.69
N ALA A 193 19.65 23.44 39.70
CA ALA A 193 19.44 22.02 39.51
C ALA A 193 17.98 21.69 39.15
N GLN A 194 17.02 22.42 39.75
CA GLN A 194 15.59 22.28 39.41
C GLN A 194 15.35 22.70 37.95
N ALA A 195 15.86 23.83 37.51
CA ALA A 195 15.69 24.29 36.14
C ALA A 195 16.27 23.29 35.10
N ARG A 196 17.42 22.67 35.40
CA ARG A 196 18.03 21.64 34.56
C ARG A 196 17.16 20.38 34.49
N MET A 197 16.58 19.96 35.62
CA MET A 197 15.70 18.80 35.69
C MET A 197 14.40 19.04 34.91
N ASP A 198 13.82 20.24 35.00
CA ASP A 198 12.61 20.60 34.27
C ASP A 198 12.87 20.63 32.75
N LEU A 199 14.03 21.13 32.33
CA LEU A 199 14.46 21.14 30.93
C LEU A 199 14.62 19.71 30.39
N ALA A 200 15.26 18.82 31.18
CA ALA A 200 15.42 17.42 30.82
C ALA A 200 14.07 16.68 30.75
N HIS A 201 13.12 17.04 31.62
CA HIS A 201 11.77 16.51 31.54
C HIS A 201 11.05 16.92 30.24
N ALA A 202 11.17 18.17 29.82
CA ALA A 202 10.64 18.63 28.55
C ALA A 202 11.28 17.91 27.35
N GLN A 203 12.60 17.62 27.42
CA GLN A 203 13.28 16.84 26.38
C GLN A 203 12.76 15.41 26.26
N VAL A 204 12.45 14.73 27.38
CA VAL A 204 11.84 13.40 27.38
C VAL A 204 10.48 13.45 26.68
N LEU A 205 9.63 14.42 27.01
CA LEU A 205 8.31 14.57 26.37
C LEU A 205 8.43 14.81 24.86
N HIS A 206 9.40 15.65 24.48
CA HIS A 206 9.65 15.90 23.05
C HIS A 206 10.12 14.65 22.31
N ALA A 207 11.03 13.85 22.93
CA ALA A 207 11.50 12.60 22.33
C ALA A 207 10.39 11.54 22.26
N GLN A 208 9.49 11.47 23.24
CA GLN A 208 8.31 10.60 23.20
C GLN A 208 7.37 10.96 22.05
N GLN A 209 7.06 12.24 21.89
CA GLN A 209 6.21 12.71 20.79
C GLN A 209 6.82 12.46 19.41
N ALA A 210 8.14 12.60 19.29
CA ALA A 210 8.84 12.32 18.03
C ALA A 210 8.83 10.82 17.65
N LEU A 211 8.69 9.92 18.63
CA LEU A 211 8.62 8.47 18.41
C LEU A 211 7.19 8.00 18.06
N GLU A 212 6.16 8.76 18.44
CA GLU A 212 4.75 8.44 18.18
C GLU A 212 4.26 8.91 16.80
N LEU A 213 5.01 9.80 16.13
CA LEU A 213 4.72 10.33 14.80
C LEU A 213 5.28 9.45 13.68
#